data_b376c391040e53f34ce1bcdc21db75fc
#
_entry.id   b376c391040e53f34ce1bcdc21db75fc
#
_cell.length_a   1.000
_cell.length_b   1.000
_cell.length_c   1.000
_cell.angle_alpha   90.00
_cell.angle_beta   90.00
_cell.angle_gamma   90.00
#
_symmetry.space_group_name_H-M   'P 1'
#
loop_
_entity.id
_entity.type
_entity.pdbx_description
1 polymer ?
#
loop_
_entity_poly.entity_id
_entity_poly.type
_entity_poly.pdbx_seq_one_letter_code
_entity_poly.pdbx_strand_id
1 'polypeptide(L)'
;MNAPLSLVAEPPKRLTGREERALLQRALAQRDTPAIRLKLAQLHNRLDEFGEAIALLDSYGVPDHFVTAKALIAALMGRGAAGDVDRALAVASLAEDLADDDLGRADARCDQAAALLRQGDQARAEQVLEAALALDPANDEVFRRLSGLWLWRREADRVLALADQLEARGVAHVQLLGQRTKALTMRGDIAAARELVGLDRFLFQSVPPAPDGWPDLPSFHAALAQELYDSPGLRNGRHGTASVHSLRVDEPATAATPAMRALQQLIVGYVTHATESLPPEEHRWLTMRPASAQLRMWCVITEAEGWERWHMHPLGWATGGYYVEVPEAVQHGSGPAGCLEFGLPDHRIGRDVAEAFGSRLVRPQPGLLNLFPSHAYHRTHPHGVAGRRICIAFDLLPD
;
A
#
# COMPACT_ATOMS: atom_id res chain seq x y z
N MET A 1 0.96 -31.24 4.02
CA MET A 1 1.12 -30.03 4.87
C MET A 1 2.04 -29.08 4.13
N ASN A 2 1.59 -27.87 3.86
CA ASN A 2 2.46 -26.85 3.28
C ASN A 2 3.56 -26.51 4.30
N ALA A 3 4.78 -26.26 3.83
CA ALA A 3 5.84 -25.76 4.72
C ALA A 3 5.37 -24.48 5.44
N PRO A 4 5.70 -24.31 6.73
CA PRO A 4 5.32 -23.08 7.43
C PRO A 4 5.92 -21.86 6.74
N LEU A 5 5.18 -20.75 6.73
CA LEU A 5 5.70 -19.46 6.24
C LEU A 5 6.82 -18.99 7.18
N SER A 6 8.02 -18.79 6.64
CA SER A 6 9.09 -18.13 7.38
C SER A 6 8.82 -16.63 7.45
N LEU A 7 8.38 -16.14 8.60
CA LEU A 7 8.06 -14.73 8.80
C LEU A 7 9.09 -14.05 9.70
N VAL A 8 9.70 -13.00 9.20
CA VAL A 8 10.68 -12.19 9.92
C VAL A 8 10.16 -10.76 10.05
N ALA A 9 10.24 -10.20 11.25
CA ALA A 9 9.94 -8.78 11.42
C ALA A 9 10.98 -7.91 10.71
N GLU A 10 10.53 -6.86 10.02
CA GLU A 10 11.43 -5.89 9.38
C GLU A 10 12.38 -5.33 10.47
N PRO A 11 13.70 -5.33 10.24
CA PRO A 11 14.63 -4.83 11.21
C PRO A 11 14.40 -3.33 11.46
N PRO A 12 14.50 -2.86 12.71
CA PRO A 12 14.29 -1.45 13.01
C PRO A 12 15.29 -0.58 12.27
N LYS A 13 14.81 0.47 11.63
CA LYS A 13 15.70 1.49 11.07
C LYS A 13 16.39 2.26 12.19
N ARG A 14 17.65 2.60 11.97
CA ARG A 14 18.46 3.30 12.98
C ARG A 14 18.10 4.78 13.11
N LEU A 15 17.49 5.36 12.07
CA LEU A 15 17.16 6.78 12.00
C LEU A 15 15.72 6.96 11.50
N THR A 16 15.01 7.89 12.10
CA THR A 16 13.76 8.41 11.55
C THR A 16 14.04 9.22 10.28
N GLY A 17 13.03 9.45 9.43
CA GLY A 17 13.17 10.27 8.24
C GLY A 17 13.67 11.71 8.54
N ARG A 18 13.30 12.27 9.71
CA ARG A 18 13.80 13.59 10.14
C ARG A 18 15.28 13.59 10.50
N GLU A 19 15.73 12.56 11.21
CA GLU A 19 17.13 12.39 11.58
C GLU A 19 18.00 12.10 10.36
N GLU A 20 17.53 11.23 9.45
CA GLU A 20 18.17 10.94 8.17
C GLU A 20 18.34 12.22 7.34
N ARG A 21 17.28 13.06 7.26
CA ARG A 21 17.36 14.36 6.59
C ARG A 21 18.43 15.25 7.18
N ALA A 22 18.46 15.44 8.51
CA ALA A 22 19.44 16.26 9.18
C ALA A 22 20.87 15.75 8.95
N LEU A 23 21.06 14.43 8.89
CA LEU A 23 22.35 13.82 8.57
C LEU A 23 22.77 14.10 7.12
N LEU A 24 21.87 13.89 6.15
CA LEU A 24 22.15 14.14 4.73
C LEU A 24 22.39 15.62 4.44
N GLN A 25 21.67 16.54 5.09
CA GLN A 25 21.90 17.98 4.96
C GLN A 25 23.29 18.38 5.49
N ARG A 26 23.72 17.83 6.62
CA ARG A 26 25.09 18.06 7.13
C ARG A 26 26.15 17.47 6.19
N ALA A 27 25.92 16.28 5.68
CA ALA A 27 26.83 15.64 4.72
C ALA A 27 26.95 16.47 3.43
N LEU A 28 25.83 17.00 2.92
CA LEU A 28 25.79 17.86 1.76
C LEU A 28 26.57 19.17 1.98
N ALA A 29 26.44 19.78 3.16
CA ALA A 29 27.16 21.00 3.52
C ALA A 29 28.68 20.78 3.62
N GLN A 30 29.12 19.57 4.00
CA GLN A 30 30.54 19.20 4.06
C GLN A 30 31.12 18.80 2.70
N ARG A 31 30.35 18.07 1.94
CA ARG A 31 30.76 17.55 0.63
C ARG A 31 29.55 17.43 -0.29
N ASP A 32 29.44 18.37 -1.21
CA ASP A 32 28.37 18.38 -2.19
C ASP A 32 28.69 17.38 -3.33
N THR A 33 27.87 16.33 -3.40
CA THR A 33 27.99 15.30 -4.45
C THR A 33 26.62 14.94 -5.01
N PRO A 34 26.51 14.51 -6.30
CA PRO A 34 25.28 14.04 -6.91
C PRO A 34 24.59 12.94 -6.09
N ALA A 35 25.37 12.00 -5.56
CA ALA A 35 24.84 10.89 -4.75
C ALA A 35 24.17 11.35 -3.45
N ILE A 36 24.73 12.31 -2.74
CA ILE A 36 24.14 12.87 -1.51
C ILE A 36 22.88 13.66 -1.84
N ARG A 37 22.91 14.49 -2.90
CA ARG A 37 21.72 15.23 -3.35
C ARG A 37 20.60 14.31 -3.76
N LEU A 38 20.87 13.26 -4.54
CA LEU A 38 19.87 12.29 -4.95
C LEU A 38 19.23 11.61 -3.74
N LYS A 39 20.04 11.14 -2.78
CA LYS A 39 19.52 10.54 -1.53
C LYS A 39 18.65 11.52 -0.75
N LEU A 40 19.09 12.78 -0.63
CA LEU A 40 18.32 13.81 0.06
C LEU A 40 17.01 14.14 -0.69
N ALA A 41 17.03 14.24 -2.01
CA ALA A 41 15.84 14.46 -2.84
C ALA A 41 14.84 13.28 -2.72
N GLN A 42 15.33 12.05 -2.76
CA GLN A 42 14.49 10.86 -2.53
C GLN A 42 13.86 10.86 -1.13
N LEU A 43 14.61 11.30 -0.13
CA LEU A 43 14.08 11.46 1.23
C LEU A 43 13.03 12.56 1.30
N HIS A 44 13.25 13.73 0.67
CA HIS A 44 12.25 14.80 0.57
C HIS A 44 10.97 14.29 -0.10
N ASN A 45 11.06 13.48 -1.18
CA ASN A 45 9.91 12.82 -1.79
C ASN A 45 9.15 11.92 -0.80
N ARG A 46 9.88 11.13 0.02
CA ARG A 46 9.26 10.30 1.07
C ARG A 46 8.59 11.12 2.18
N LEU A 47 9.03 12.35 2.38
CA LEU A 47 8.49 13.28 3.39
C LEU A 47 7.44 14.24 2.83
N ASP A 48 7.05 14.09 1.57
CA ASP A 48 6.11 14.95 0.82
C ASP A 48 6.61 16.41 0.65
N GLU A 49 7.92 16.60 0.77
CA GLU A 49 8.61 17.88 0.60
C GLU A 49 9.07 18.02 -0.87
N PHE A 50 8.10 17.96 -1.80
CA PHE A 50 8.38 17.86 -3.25
C PHE A 50 9.09 19.08 -3.83
N GLY A 51 8.82 20.27 -3.29
CA GLY A 51 9.49 21.50 -3.72
C GLY A 51 11.00 21.46 -3.48
N GLU A 52 11.41 20.99 -2.30
CA GLU A 52 12.79 20.80 -1.89
C GLU A 52 13.48 19.73 -2.74
N ALA A 53 12.78 18.63 -3.02
CA ALA A 53 13.30 17.58 -3.90
C ALA A 53 13.59 18.12 -5.32
N ILE A 54 12.65 18.87 -5.90
CA ILE A 54 12.81 19.47 -7.23
C ILE A 54 13.99 20.45 -7.23
N ALA A 55 14.07 21.34 -6.24
CA ALA A 55 15.16 22.35 -6.16
C ALA A 55 16.54 21.68 -6.09
N LEU A 56 16.67 20.58 -5.34
CA LEU A 56 17.92 19.82 -5.27
C LEU A 56 18.27 19.17 -6.61
N LEU A 57 17.31 18.55 -7.28
CA LEU A 57 17.54 17.85 -8.54
C LEU A 57 17.82 18.84 -9.69
N ASP A 58 17.12 19.95 -9.74
CA ASP A 58 17.30 21.01 -10.76
C ASP A 58 18.68 21.68 -10.69
N SER A 59 19.29 21.70 -9.52
CA SER A 59 20.61 22.30 -9.35
C SER A 59 21.73 21.60 -10.13
N TYR A 60 21.49 20.40 -10.68
CA TYR A 60 22.40 19.68 -11.57
C TYR A 60 22.03 19.79 -13.06
N GLY A 61 20.94 20.47 -13.39
CA GLY A 61 20.46 20.57 -14.76
C GLY A 61 19.61 19.38 -15.20
N VAL A 62 19.75 18.96 -16.46
CA VAL A 62 18.99 17.83 -17.00
C VAL A 62 19.52 16.53 -16.39
N PRO A 63 18.63 15.61 -15.94
CA PRO A 63 19.06 14.32 -15.42
C PRO A 63 19.89 13.54 -16.45
N ASP A 64 21.00 13.00 -16.02
CA ASP A 64 21.91 12.16 -16.81
C ASP A 64 21.91 10.68 -16.41
N HIS A 65 21.11 10.34 -15.37
CA HIS A 65 20.92 8.99 -14.86
C HIS A 65 19.45 8.67 -14.64
N PHE A 66 19.06 7.43 -14.94
CA PHE A 66 17.70 6.92 -14.79
C PHE A 66 17.12 7.20 -13.40
N VAL A 67 17.84 6.87 -12.33
CA VAL A 67 17.37 7.03 -10.95
C VAL A 67 17.12 8.51 -10.58
N THR A 68 17.93 9.43 -11.12
CA THR A 68 17.75 10.87 -10.93
C THR A 68 16.49 11.37 -11.65
N ALA A 69 16.28 10.92 -12.88
CA ALA A 69 15.06 11.22 -13.65
C ALA A 69 13.81 10.70 -12.92
N LYS A 70 13.81 9.45 -12.43
CA LYS A 70 12.71 8.86 -11.64
C LYS A 70 12.42 9.68 -10.38
N ALA A 71 13.44 10.12 -9.65
CA ALA A 71 13.25 10.94 -8.45
C ALA A 71 12.61 12.30 -8.78
N LEU A 72 12.97 12.92 -9.91
CA LEU A 72 12.38 14.17 -10.37
C LEU A 72 10.95 14.00 -10.84
N ILE A 73 10.64 12.93 -11.58
CA ILE A 73 9.26 12.59 -11.99
C ILE A 73 8.37 12.44 -10.75
N ALA A 74 8.82 11.68 -9.75
CA ALA A 74 8.07 11.47 -8.52
C ALA A 74 7.79 12.80 -7.79
N ALA A 75 8.77 13.71 -7.72
CA ALA A 75 8.62 15.02 -7.11
C ALA A 75 7.64 15.92 -7.88
N LEU A 76 7.75 15.98 -9.21
CA LEU A 76 6.85 16.76 -10.07
C LEU A 76 5.42 16.26 -9.98
N MET A 77 5.23 14.94 -10.11
CA MET A 77 3.92 14.30 -10.01
C MET A 77 3.31 14.43 -8.62
N GLY A 78 4.14 14.45 -7.57
CA GLY A 78 3.72 14.66 -6.18
C GLY A 78 3.30 16.10 -5.91
N ARG A 79 4.08 17.10 -6.38
CA ARG A 79 3.77 18.53 -6.20
C ARG A 79 2.53 18.93 -7.01
N GLY A 80 2.45 18.53 -8.26
CA GLY A 80 1.30 18.79 -9.13
C GLY A 80 1.01 20.25 -9.41
N ALA A 81 2.02 21.12 -9.38
CA ALA A 81 1.88 22.52 -9.76
C ALA A 81 1.68 22.69 -11.28
N ALA A 82 1.28 23.89 -11.71
CA ALA A 82 1.10 24.17 -13.13
C ALA A 82 2.40 23.91 -13.92
N GLY A 83 2.30 23.14 -15.01
CA GLY A 83 3.44 22.72 -15.84
C GLY A 83 4.22 21.52 -15.33
N ASP A 84 3.98 21.05 -14.09
CA ASP A 84 4.70 19.89 -13.54
C ASP A 84 4.41 18.60 -14.31
N VAL A 85 3.17 18.41 -14.74
CA VAL A 85 2.76 17.19 -15.48
C VAL A 85 3.43 17.15 -16.85
N ASP A 86 3.51 18.29 -17.56
CA ASP A 86 4.18 18.38 -18.86
C ASP A 86 5.68 18.12 -18.73
N ARG A 87 6.26 18.70 -17.69
CA ARG A 87 7.68 18.47 -17.38
C ARG A 87 7.95 17.03 -16.96
N ALA A 88 7.07 16.43 -16.16
CA ALA A 88 7.19 15.01 -15.77
C ALA A 88 7.12 14.09 -17.00
N LEU A 89 6.24 14.38 -17.97
CA LEU A 89 6.18 13.63 -19.24
C LEU A 89 7.48 13.74 -20.02
N ALA A 90 8.04 14.93 -20.14
CA ALA A 90 9.32 15.14 -20.83
C ALA A 90 10.49 14.40 -20.13
N VAL A 91 10.55 14.47 -18.79
CA VAL A 91 11.57 13.76 -18.00
C VAL A 91 11.36 12.25 -18.07
N ALA A 92 10.12 11.75 -18.15
CA ALA A 92 9.84 10.32 -18.28
C ALA A 92 10.25 9.78 -19.67
N SER A 93 10.15 10.60 -20.73
CA SER A 93 10.71 10.24 -22.04
C SER A 93 12.22 10.16 -22.00
N LEU A 94 12.87 11.11 -21.32
CA LEU A 94 14.32 11.06 -21.09
C LEU A 94 14.72 9.84 -20.24
N ALA A 95 13.94 9.49 -19.22
CA ALA A 95 14.20 8.31 -18.39
C ALA A 95 14.16 7.02 -19.20
N GLU A 96 13.30 6.91 -20.21
CA GLU A 96 13.27 5.76 -21.13
C GLU A 96 14.58 5.64 -21.91
N ASP A 97 15.13 6.77 -22.40
CA ASP A 97 16.42 6.80 -23.10
C ASP A 97 17.61 6.47 -22.19
N LEU A 98 17.49 6.80 -20.90
CA LEU A 98 18.52 6.55 -19.87
C LEU A 98 18.46 5.16 -19.26
N ALA A 99 17.43 4.36 -19.57
CA ALA A 99 17.24 3.03 -19.01
C ALA A 99 18.20 2.00 -19.65
N ASP A 100 18.90 1.24 -18.80
CA ASP A 100 19.88 0.24 -19.24
C ASP A 100 19.22 -1.04 -19.79
N ASP A 101 17.99 -1.33 -19.36
CA ASP A 101 17.29 -2.57 -19.68
C ASP A 101 15.79 -2.36 -19.97
N ASP A 102 15.10 -3.45 -20.35
CA ASP A 102 13.68 -3.43 -20.65
C ASP A 102 12.81 -3.15 -19.42
N LEU A 103 13.24 -3.54 -18.22
CA LEU A 103 12.51 -3.25 -16.98
C LEU A 103 12.50 -1.75 -16.69
N GLY A 104 13.66 -1.10 -16.81
CA GLY A 104 13.77 0.35 -16.67
C GLY A 104 12.95 1.10 -17.74
N ARG A 105 12.97 0.63 -19.01
CA ARG A 105 12.16 1.22 -20.08
C ARG A 105 10.66 1.06 -19.80
N ALA A 106 10.22 -0.11 -19.35
CA ALA A 106 8.82 -0.35 -18.95
C ALA A 106 8.39 0.58 -17.81
N ASP A 107 9.24 0.76 -16.81
CA ASP A 107 8.98 1.64 -15.66
C ASP A 107 8.92 3.12 -16.08
N ALA A 108 9.80 3.58 -16.97
CA ALA A 108 9.74 4.93 -17.54
C ALA A 108 8.45 5.16 -18.35
N ARG A 109 8.03 4.20 -19.16
CA ARG A 109 6.75 4.25 -19.89
C ARG A 109 5.55 4.27 -18.95
N CYS A 110 5.61 3.56 -17.84
CA CYS A 110 4.58 3.63 -16.80
C CYS A 110 4.42 5.07 -16.27
N ASP A 111 5.52 5.78 -16.06
CA ASP A 111 5.50 7.20 -15.67
C ASP A 111 4.98 8.12 -16.78
N GLN A 112 5.37 7.88 -18.04
CA GLN A 112 4.79 8.62 -19.18
C GLN A 112 3.27 8.46 -19.21
N ALA A 113 2.79 7.23 -19.09
CA ALA A 113 1.35 6.96 -19.06
C ALA A 113 0.66 7.63 -17.88
N ALA A 114 1.30 7.69 -16.70
CA ALA A 114 0.77 8.40 -15.55
C ALA A 114 0.59 9.91 -15.82
N ALA A 115 1.56 10.53 -16.47
CA ALA A 115 1.47 11.94 -16.88
C ALA A 115 0.39 12.17 -17.95
N LEU A 116 0.35 11.31 -18.98
CA LEU A 116 -0.67 11.36 -20.03
C LEU A 116 -2.11 11.22 -19.48
N LEU A 117 -2.31 10.31 -18.53
CA LEU A 117 -3.62 10.17 -17.86
C LEU A 117 -4.01 11.42 -17.08
N ARG A 118 -3.06 12.12 -16.47
CA ARG A 118 -3.34 13.43 -15.83
C ARG A 118 -3.65 14.54 -16.82
N GLN A 119 -3.10 14.49 -18.04
CA GLN A 119 -3.44 15.40 -19.14
C GLN A 119 -4.78 15.04 -19.79
N GLY A 120 -5.35 13.86 -19.49
CA GLY A 120 -6.59 13.36 -20.11
C GLY A 120 -6.37 12.62 -21.43
N ASP A 121 -5.12 12.43 -21.86
CA ASP A 121 -4.78 11.70 -23.09
C ASP A 121 -4.78 10.17 -22.86
N GLN A 122 -5.99 9.62 -22.72
CA GLN A 122 -6.19 8.21 -22.44
C GLN A 122 -5.75 7.28 -23.59
N ALA A 123 -5.91 7.73 -24.84
CA ALA A 123 -5.57 6.90 -25.99
C ALA A 123 -4.07 6.68 -26.08
N ARG A 124 -3.29 7.74 -25.91
CA ARG A 124 -1.83 7.65 -25.92
C ARG A 124 -1.31 6.92 -24.68
N ALA A 125 -1.93 7.15 -23.50
CA ALA A 125 -1.58 6.42 -22.29
C ALA A 125 -1.77 4.90 -22.44
N GLU A 126 -2.86 4.45 -23.07
CA GLU A 126 -3.10 3.04 -23.35
C GLU A 126 -2.01 2.43 -24.24
N GLN A 127 -1.66 3.08 -25.35
CA GLN A 127 -0.59 2.62 -26.25
C GLN A 127 0.76 2.48 -25.52
N VAL A 128 1.10 3.47 -24.69
CA VAL A 128 2.35 3.47 -23.91
C VAL A 128 2.35 2.33 -22.87
N LEU A 129 1.20 2.09 -22.20
CA LEU A 129 1.08 0.99 -21.23
C LEU A 129 1.13 -0.39 -21.89
N GLU A 130 0.50 -0.59 -23.04
CA GLU A 130 0.59 -1.84 -23.81
C GLU A 130 2.05 -2.11 -24.22
N ALA A 131 2.76 -1.09 -24.70
CA ALA A 131 4.17 -1.19 -25.04
C ALA A 131 5.07 -1.42 -23.82
N ALA A 132 4.74 -0.87 -22.65
CA ALA A 132 5.44 -1.13 -21.39
C ALA A 132 5.25 -2.58 -20.93
N LEU A 133 4.03 -3.10 -20.98
CA LEU A 133 3.71 -4.47 -20.58
C LEU A 133 4.34 -5.52 -21.52
N ALA A 134 4.60 -5.16 -22.78
CA ALA A 134 5.33 -6.02 -23.71
C ALA A 134 6.81 -6.16 -23.32
N LEU A 135 7.43 -5.12 -22.75
CA LEU A 135 8.80 -5.14 -22.25
C LEU A 135 8.92 -5.88 -20.90
N ASP A 136 7.97 -5.58 -19.98
CA ASP A 136 7.92 -6.21 -18.66
C ASP A 136 6.51 -6.71 -18.35
N PRO A 137 6.21 -7.96 -18.72
CA PRO A 137 4.89 -8.56 -18.45
C PRO A 137 4.56 -8.72 -16.95
N ALA A 138 5.57 -8.72 -16.08
CA ALA A 138 5.40 -8.87 -14.65
C ALA A 138 5.20 -7.53 -13.92
N ASN A 139 5.23 -6.41 -14.63
CA ASN A 139 5.05 -5.09 -14.04
C ASN A 139 3.61 -4.88 -13.56
N ASP A 140 3.43 -4.98 -12.26
CA ASP A 140 2.12 -4.92 -11.61
C ASP A 140 1.46 -3.53 -11.71
N GLU A 141 2.26 -2.46 -11.69
CA GLU A 141 1.76 -1.09 -11.81
C GLU A 141 1.31 -0.77 -13.24
N VAL A 142 2.05 -1.24 -14.26
CA VAL A 142 1.64 -1.14 -15.67
C VAL A 142 0.32 -1.88 -15.87
N PHE A 143 0.22 -3.13 -15.42
CA PHE A 143 -1.01 -3.91 -15.48
C PHE A 143 -2.17 -3.20 -14.78
N ARG A 144 -1.94 -2.68 -13.58
CA ARG A 144 -2.95 -1.96 -12.80
C ARG A 144 -3.49 -0.73 -13.54
N ARG A 145 -2.61 0.06 -14.17
CA ARG A 145 -3.01 1.26 -14.90
C ARG A 145 -3.77 0.92 -16.16
N LEU A 146 -3.28 -0.02 -16.95
CA LEU A 146 -3.91 -0.46 -18.19
C LEU A 146 -5.30 -1.07 -17.94
N SER A 147 -5.38 -2.02 -17.02
CA SER A 147 -6.64 -2.65 -16.62
C SER A 147 -7.61 -1.64 -15.98
N GLY A 148 -7.10 -0.68 -15.20
CA GLY A 148 -7.90 0.39 -14.62
C GLY A 148 -8.55 1.29 -15.69
N LEU A 149 -7.83 1.59 -16.77
CA LEU A 149 -8.36 2.34 -17.91
C LEU A 149 -9.47 1.57 -18.63
N TRP A 150 -9.28 0.27 -18.89
CA TRP A 150 -10.28 -0.59 -19.51
C TRP A 150 -11.51 -0.79 -18.61
N LEU A 151 -11.35 -0.97 -17.31
CA LEU A 151 -12.48 -1.04 -16.38
C LEU A 151 -13.29 0.26 -16.32
N TRP A 152 -12.63 1.41 -16.40
CA TRP A 152 -13.34 2.69 -16.48
C TRP A 152 -14.19 2.78 -17.75
N ARG A 153 -13.76 2.19 -18.88
CA ARG A 153 -14.49 2.08 -20.15
C ARG A 153 -15.46 0.90 -20.20
N ARG A 154 -15.64 0.14 -19.12
CA ARG A 154 -16.48 -1.07 -19.04
C ARG A 154 -15.99 -2.23 -19.93
N GLU A 155 -14.70 -2.30 -20.23
CA GLU A 155 -14.07 -3.32 -21.08
C GLU A 155 -13.55 -4.50 -20.23
N ALA A 156 -14.43 -5.12 -19.42
CA ALA A 156 -14.06 -6.17 -18.46
C ALA A 156 -13.41 -7.39 -19.13
N ASP A 157 -13.89 -7.80 -20.31
CA ASP A 157 -13.36 -8.97 -21.02
C ASP A 157 -11.89 -8.79 -21.44
N ARG A 158 -11.47 -7.56 -21.80
CA ARG A 158 -10.06 -7.27 -22.09
C ARG A 158 -9.16 -7.50 -20.87
N VAL A 159 -9.64 -7.09 -19.69
CA VAL A 159 -8.90 -7.28 -18.43
C VAL A 159 -8.77 -8.76 -18.12
N LEU A 160 -9.85 -9.54 -18.27
CA LEU A 160 -9.83 -10.98 -18.01
C LEU A 160 -8.92 -11.72 -18.97
N ALA A 161 -9.02 -11.41 -20.27
CA ALA A 161 -8.18 -12.02 -21.31
C ALA A 161 -6.68 -11.72 -21.08
N LEU A 162 -6.33 -10.47 -20.74
CA LEU A 162 -4.96 -10.10 -20.44
C LEU A 162 -4.45 -10.81 -19.17
N ALA A 163 -5.26 -10.85 -18.11
CA ALA A 163 -4.90 -11.54 -16.88
C ALA A 163 -4.66 -13.04 -17.12
N ASP A 164 -5.49 -13.71 -17.94
CA ASP A 164 -5.30 -15.11 -18.32
C ASP A 164 -4.01 -15.32 -19.13
N GLN A 165 -3.70 -14.40 -20.05
CA GLN A 165 -2.45 -14.46 -20.83
C GLN A 165 -1.22 -14.30 -19.96
N LEU A 166 -1.24 -13.39 -18.99
CA LEU A 166 -0.12 -13.16 -18.07
C LEU A 166 0.08 -14.35 -17.12
N GLU A 167 -1.00 -14.90 -16.56
CA GLU A 167 -0.94 -16.12 -15.73
C GLU A 167 -0.41 -17.32 -16.52
N ALA A 168 -0.84 -17.50 -17.77
CA ALA A 168 -0.31 -18.58 -18.64
C ALA A 168 1.19 -18.44 -18.91
N ARG A 169 1.76 -17.23 -18.75
CA ARG A 169 3.20 -16.96 -18.84
C ARG A 169 3.91 -17.05 -17.47
N GLY A 170 3.22 -17.48 -16.42
CA GLY A 170 3.76 -17.61 -15.08
C GLY A 170 3.80 -16.30 -14.27
N VAL A 171 3.16 -15.24 -14.75
CA VAL A 171 3.09 -13.98 -13.98
C VAL A 171 2.08 -14.13 -12.85
N ALA A 172 2.51 -13.80 -11.63
CA ALA A 172 1.69 -13.89 -10.44
C ALA A 172 1.96 -12.70 -9.51
N HIS A 173 0.99 -11.82 -9.36
CA HIS A 173 1.00 -10.71 -8.39
C HIS A 173 -0.42 -10.32 -7.98
N VAL A 174 -0.58 -9.74 -6.80
CA VAL A 174 -1.89 -9.45 -6.19
C VAL A 174 -2.74 -8.46 -7.00
N GLN A 175 -2.13 -7.61 -7.83
CA GLN A 175 -2.86 -6.73 -8.74
C GLN A 175 -3.67 -7.52 -9.78
N LEU A 176 -3.16 -8.67 -10.27
CA LEU A 176 -3.93 -9.55 -11.16
C LEU A 176 -5.25 -9.98 -10.49
N LEU A 177 -5.19 -10.41 -9.22
CA LEU A 177 -6.37 -10.83 -8.47
C LEU A 177 -7.33 -9.66 -8.23
N GLY A 178 -6.82 -8.49 -7.82
CA GLY A 178 -7.65 -7.32 -7.53
C GLY A 178 -8.37 -6.77 -8.78
N GLN A 179 -7.70 -6.70 -9.94
CA GLN A 179 -8.33 -6.23 -11.18
C GLN A 179 -9.26 -7.29 -11.78
N ARG A 180 -8.89 -8.58 -11.69
CA ARG A 180 -9.77 -9.70 -12.08
C ARG A 180 -11.07 -9.70 -11.27
N THR A 181 -11.01 -9.45 -9.95
CA THR A 181 -12.20 -9.33 -9.11
C THR A 181 -13.17 -8.27 -9.63
N LYS A 182 -12.66 -7.09 -9.96
CA LYS A 182 -13.47 -6.01 -10.53
C LYS A 182 -14.06 -6.38 -11.89
N ALA A 183 -13.26 -6.99 -12.77
CA ALA A 183 -13.69 -7.38 -14.10
C ALA A 183 -14.76 -8.48 -14.06
N LEU A 184 -14.60 -9.51 -13.22
CA LEU A 184 -15.61 -10.55 -12.99
C LEU A 184 -16.92 -9.95 -12.48
N THR A 185 -16.84 -9.05 -11.49
CA THR A 185 -18.01 -8.36 -10.95
C THR A 185 -18.73 -7.54 -12.04
N MET A 186 -17.97 -6.79 -12.83
CA MET A 186 -18.51 -5.96 -13.93
C MET A 186 -19.20 -6.80 -15.00
N ARG A 187 -18.71 -8.02 -15.25
CA ARG A 187 -19.32 -8.99 -16.19
C ARG A 187 -20.56 -9.68 -15.59
N GLY A 188 -20.81 -9.54 -14.29
CA GLY A 188 -21.91 -10.20 -13.58
C GLY A 188 -21.55 -11.53 -12.93
N ASP A 189 -20.29 -11.97 -12.98
CA ASP A 189 -19.81 -13.22 -12.37
C ASP A 189 -19.49 -13.02 -10.88
N ILE A 190 -20.49 -12.59 -10.12
CA ILE A 190 -20.35 -12.17 -8.71
C ILE A 190 -19.83 -13.31 -7.83
N ALA A 191 -20.34 -14.53 -8.04
CA ALA A 191 -19.90 -15.69 -7.26
C ALA A 191 -18.40 -15.97 -7.44
N ALA A 192 -17.91 -15.96 -8.69
CA ALA A 192 -16.49 -16.13 -9.01
C ALA A 192 -15.63 -14.99 -8.45
N ALA A 193 -16.13 -13.75 -8.49
CA ALA A 193 -15.44 -12.60 -7.92
C ALA A 193 -15.29 -12.72 -6.38
N ARG A 194 -16.35 -13.13 -5.69
CA ARG A 194 -16.33 -13.34 -4.22
C ARG A 194 -15.44 -14.52 -3.82
N GLU A 195 -15.51 -15.63 -4.57
CA GLU A 195 -14.62 -16.77 -4.36
C GLU A 195 -13.14 -16.37 -4.53
N LEU A 196 -12.83 -15.59 -5.56
CA LEU A 196 -11.46 -15.10 -5.80
C LEU A 196 -10.93 -14.26 -4.65
N VAL A 197 -11.76 -13.40 -4.02
CA VAL A 197 -11.36 -12.62 -2.83
C VAL A 197 -11.27 -13.52 -1.60
N GLY A 198 -12.15 -14.52 -1.47
CA GLY A 198 -12.12 -15.59 -0.49
C GLY A 198 -12.30 -15.13 0.96
N LEU A 199 -12.98 -13.99 1.24
CA LEU A 199 -13.12 -13.47 2.60
C LEU A 199 -13.84 -14.40 3.57
N ASP A 200 -14.73 -15.28 3.09
CA ASP A 200 -15.43 -16.25 3.94
C ASP A 200 -14.49 -17.33 4.47
N ARG A 201 -13.35 -17.52 3.83
CA ARG A 201 -12.37 -18.57 4.14
C ARG A 201 -11.07 -17.99 4.70
N PHE A 202 -10.68 -16.80 4.27
CA PHE A 202 -9.34 -16.23 4.49
C PHE A 202 -9.35 -14.90 5.24
N LEU A 203 -10.48 -14.48 5.81
CA LEU A 203 -10.51 -13.43 6.81
C LEU A 203 -10.37 -14.05 8.20
N PHE A 204 -9.15 -14.02 8.72
CA PHE A 204 -8.85 -14.48 10.07
C PHE A 204 -9.00 -13.34 11.07
N GLN A 205 -9.73 -13.60 12.15
CA GLN A 205 -10.00 -12.59 13.19
C GLN A 205 -9.83 -13.23 14.58
N SER A 206 -9.14 -12.53 15.46
CA SER A 206 -8.97 -12.94 16.86
C SER A 206 -8.71 -11.74 17.75
N VAL A 207 -8.99 -11.89 19.03
CA VAL A 207 -8.52 -11.02 20.09
C VAL A 207 -7.56 -11.86 20.95
N PRO A 208 -6.26 -11.83 20.63
CA PRO A 208 -5.28 -12.60 21.38
C PRO A 208 -5.18 -12.07 22.82
N PRO A 209 -4.70 -12.90 23.77
CA PRO A 209 -4.40 -12.45 25.13
C PRO A 209 -3.31 -11.38 25.13
N ALA A 210 -3.18 -10.69 26.25
CA ALA A 210 -2.05 -9.76 26.45
C ALA A 210 -0.72 -10.51 26.25
N PRO A 211 0.25 -9.87 25.58
CA PRO A 211 1.59 -10.45 25.44
C PRO A 211 2.26 -10.71 26.80
N ASP A 212 3.21 -11.65 26.83
CA ASP A 212 4.01 -11.93 28.03
C ASP A 212 4.67 -10.65 28.56
N GLY A 213 4.65 -10.50 29.87
CA GLY A 213 5.17 -9.32 30.58
C GLY A 213 4.12 -8.20 30.79
N TRP A 214 2.89 -8.38 30.27
CA TRP A 214 1.79 -7.43 30.47
C TRP A 214 0.66 -8.08 31.26
N PRO A 215 0.11 -7.41 32.30
CA PRO A 215 -0.91 -8.01 33.17
C PRO A 215 -2.25 -8.22 32.43
N ASP A 216 -2.58 -7.33 31.50
CA ASP A 216 -3.80 -7.35 30.71
C ASP A 216 -3.68 -6.54 29.41
N LEU A 217 -4.67 -6.66 28.52
CA LEU A 217 -4.72 -5.89 27.26
C LEU A 217 -4.82 -4.37 27.49
N PRO A 218 -5.65 -3.84 28.42
CA PRO A 218 -5.68 -2.40 28.66
C PRO A 218 -4.33 -1.79 29.03
N SER A 219 -3.56 -2.43 29.91
CA SER A 219 -2.22 -1.98 30.29
C SER A 219 -1.24 -2.02 29.11
N PHE A 220 -1.31 -3.09 28.30
CA PHE A 220 -0.52 -3.22 27.08
C PHE A 220 -0.88 -2.12 26.06
N HIS A 221 -2.18 -1.89 25.82
CA HIS A 221 -2.65 -0.87 24.87
C HIS A 221 -2.29 0.54 25.32
N ALA A 222 -2.40 0.85 26.61
CA ALA A 222 -1.99 2.16 27.12
C ALA A 222 -0.51 2.44 26.89
N ALA A 223 0.36 1.46 27.16
CA ALA A 223 1.78 1.60 26.90
C ALA A 223 2.09 1.73 25.40
N LEU A 224 1.45 0.90 24.55
CA LEU A 224 1.64 0.94 23.11
C LEU A 224 1.17 2.27 22.51
N ALA A 225 0.02 2.79 22.93
CA ALA A 225 -0.47 4.10 22.50
C ALA A 225 0.50 5.22 22.90
N GLN A 226 1.06 5.18 24.13
CA GLN A 226 2.04 6.16 24.58
C GLN A 226 3.32 6.09 23.73
N GLU A 227 3.86 4.89 23.46
CA GLU A 227 5.03 4.71 22.59
C GLU A 227 4.83 5.27 21.19
N LEU A 228 3.61 5.15 20.62
CA LEU A 228 3.26 5.69 19.32
C LEU A 228 3.19 7.23 19.31
N TYR A 229 2.63 7.83 20.38
CA TYR A 229 2.59 9.30 20.50
C TYR A 229 3.95 9.91 20.76
N ASP A 230 4.82 9.21 21.49
CA ASP A 230 6.19 9.64 21.77
C ASP A 230 7.12 9.38 20.57
N SER A 231 6.64 8.70 19.53
CA SER A 231 7.44 8.37 18.36
C SER A 231 7.91 9.64 17.63
N PRO A 232 9.22 9.81 17.40
CA PRO A 232 9.74 10.92 16.60
C PRO A 232 9.31 10.82 15.12
N GLY A 233 8.80 9.66 14.70
CA GLY A 233 8.24 9.42 13.36
C GLY A 233 6.76 9.82 13.22
N LEU A 234 6.11 10.28 14.29
CA LEU A 234 4.71 10.71 14.24
C LEU A 234 4.55 11.95 13.33
N ARG A 235 3.67 11.87 12.35
CA ARG A 235 3.40 12.93 11.38
C ARG A 235 1.98 12.85 10.82
N ASN A 236 1.58 13.89 10.11
CA ASN A 236 0.34 13.88 9.31
C ASN A 236 0.38 12.77 8.25
N GLY A 237 -0.80 12.35 7.82
CA GLY A 237 -0.98 11.36 6.76
C GLY A 237 -0.18 11.71 5.51
N ARG A 238 0.43 10.72 4.89
CA ARG A 238 1.33 10.86 3.75
C ARG A 238 0.56 11.05 2.44
N HIS A 239 1.09 11.91 1.54
CA HIS A 239 0.58 12.04 0.18
C HIS A 239 0.55 10.69 -0.55
N GLY A 240 -0.50 10.44 -1.32
CA GLY A 240 -0.66 9.22 -2.09
C GLY A 240 -1.02 7.96 -1.30
N THR A 241 -1.16 8.05 0.05
CA THR A 241 -1.69 6.95 0.87
C THR A 241 -3.22 6.96 0.89
N ALA A 242 -3.82 5.86 1.38
CA ALA A 242 -5.26 5.76 1.55
C ALA A 242 -5.79 6.66 2.67
N SER A 243 -4.94 7.04 3.63
CA SER A 243 -5.31 7.76 4.85
C SER A 243 -5.73 9.20 4.57
N VAL A 244 -6.82 9.63 5.21
CA VAL A 244 -7.39 10.97 5.14
C VAL A 244 -7.58 11.48 6.56
N HIS A 245 -7.17 12.72 6.85
CA HIS A 245 -7.28 13.36 8.18
C HIS A 245 -6.75 12.44 9.29
N SER A 246 -5.52 11.95 9.13
CA SER A 246 -4.90 11.00 10.04
C SER A 246 -3.50 11.44 10.45
N LEU A 247 -3.07 10.95 11.62
CA LEU A 247 -1.66 10.90 12.00
C LEU A 247 -1.10 9.50 11.67
N ARG A 248 0.18 9.43 11.38
CA ARG A 248 0.89 8.18 11.05
C ARG A 248 2.24 8.08 11.74
N VAL A 249 2.61 6.82 12.01
CA VAL A 249 4.00 6.41 12.23
C VAL A 249 4.30 5.35 11.18
N ASP A 250 5.13 5.67 10.18
CA ASP A 250 5.36 4.77 9.03
C ASP A 250 6.22 3.54 9.41
N GLU A 251 7.02 3.64 10.45
CA GLU A 251 7.94 2.58 10.89
C GLU A 251 7.98 2.56 12.43
N PRO A 252 6.87 2.13 13.08
CA PRO A 252 6.75 2.20 14.53
C PRO A 252 7.79 1.33 15.28
N ALA A 253 8.26 0.27 14.62
CA ALA A 253 9.28 -0.62 15.18
C ALA A 253 10.69 -0.01 15.26
N THR A 254 10.92 1.15 14.60
CA THR A 254 12.23 1.83 14.62
C THR A 254 12.72 2.16 16.03
N ALA A 255 11.81 2.55 16.93
CA ALA A 255 12.14 2.84 18.33
C ALA A 255 12.51 1.59 19.14
N ALA A 256 12.19 0.39 18.66
CA ALA A 256 12.40 -0.89 19.35
C ALA A 256 11.92 -0.89 20.82
N THR A 257 10.82 -0.19 21.08
CA THR A 257 10.22 -0.02 22.41
C THR A 257 9.58 -1.32 22.91
N PRO A 258 9.42 -1.51 24.23
CA PRO A 258 8.95 -2.78 24.78
C PRO A 258 7.58 -3.23 24.26
N ALA A 259 6.57 -2.33 24.23
CA ALA A 259 5.23 -2.69 23.78
C ALA A 259 5.19 -2.97 22.27
N MET A 260 5.94 -2.19 21.46
CA MET A 260 6.03 -2.43 20.02
C MET A 260 6.70 -3.77 19.71
N ARG A 261 7.77 -4.16 20.42
CA ARG A 261 8.39 -5.48 20.25
C ARG A 261 7.45 -6.62 20.62
N ALA A 262 6.71 -6.46 21.72
CA ALA A 262 5.71 -7.45 22.14
C ALA A 262 4.62 -7.61 21.09
N LEU A 263 4.14 -6.50 20.49
CA LEU A 263 3.17 -6.54 19.39
C LEU A 263 3.74 -7.25 18.15
N GLN A 264 4.98 -6.96 17.76
CA GLN A 264 5.60 -7.66 16.62
C GLN A 264 5.62 -9.17 16.82
N GLN A 265 6.03 -9.64 18.01
CA GLN A 265 6.06 -11.06 18.34
C GLN A 265 4.66 -11.67 18.32
N LEU A 266 3.67 -10.97 18.88
CA LEU A 266 2.27 -11.39 18.86
C LEU A 266 1.75 -11.54 17.43
N ILE A 267 2.00 -10.56 16.54
CA ILE A 267 1.57 -10.61 15.13
C ILE A 267 2.27 -11.76 14.41
N VAL A 268 3.59 -11.93 14.58
CA VAL A 268 4.34 -13.04 13.98
C VAL A 268 3.77 -14.38 14.41
N GLY A 269 3.53 -14.60 15.70
CA GLY A 269 2.94 -15.83 16.20
C GLY A 269 1.54 -16.11 15.65
N TYR A 270 0.69 -15.07 15.62
CA TYR A 270 -0.66 -15.19 15.09
C TYR A 270 -0.65 -15.53 13.59
N VAL A 271 0.13 -14.81 12.79
CA VAL A 271 0.22 -15.03 11.34
C VAL A 271 0.76 -16.43 11.03
N THR A 272 1.81 -16.87 11.75
CA THR A 272 2.35 -18.22 11.58
C THR A 272 1.27 -19.26 11.81
N HIS A 273 0.54 -19.18 12.93
CA HIS A 273 -0.54 -20.10 13.25
C HIS A 273 -1.67 -20.05 12.22
N ALA A 274 -2.13 -18.86 11.82
CA ALA A 274 -3.17 -18.69 10.81
C ALA A 274 -2.77 -19.27 9.45
N THR A 275 -1.52 -19.10 9.05
CA THR A 275 -1.02 -19.60 7.76
C THR A 275 -0.74 -21.10 7.75
N GLU A 276 -0.45 -21.72 8.91
CA GLU A 276 -0.36 -23.19 9.05
C GLU A 276 -1.71 -23.87 8.84
N SER A 277 -2.81 -23.21 9.21
CA SER A 277 -4.17 -23.72 9.07
C SER A 277 -4.74 -23.57 7.65
N LEU A 278 -4.04 -22.92 6.72
CA LEU A 278 -4.50 -22.74 5.35
C LEU A 278 -4.61 -24.09 4.63
N PRO A 279 -5.75 -24.32 3.91
CA PRO A 279 -5.96 -25.57 3.20
C PRO A 279 -4.97 -25.73 2.03
N PRO A 280 -4.60 -26.97 1.68
CA PRO A 280 -3.73 -27.26 0.53
C PRO A 280 -4.52 -27.22 -0.80
N GLU A 281 -5.28 -26.17 -1.02
CA GLU A 281 -6.15 -26.04 -2.19
C GLU A 281 -5.50 -25.16 -3.29
N GLU A 282 -5.99 -25.35 -4.54
CA GLU A 282 -5.58 -24.57 -5.72
C GLU A 282 -6.33 -23.23 -5.81
N HIS A 283 -6.43 -22.48 -4.70
CA HIS A 283 -6.94 -21.12 -4.77
C HIS A 283 -5.83 -20.18 -5.28
N ARG A 284 -6.14 -19.28 -6.24
CA ARG A 284 -5.16 -18.41 -6.89
C ARG A 284 -4.30 -17.59 -5.90
N TRP A 285 -4.88 -17.11 -4.81
CA TRP A 285 -4.13 -16.43 -3.75
C TRP A 285 -3.18 -17.38 -3.01
N LEU A 286 -3.62 -18.63 -2.74
CA LEU A 286 -2.78 -19.62 -2.05
C LEU A 286 -1.61 -20.09 -2.91
N THR A 287 -1.79 -20.18 -4.24
CA THR A 287 -0.68 -20.55 -5.15
C THR A 287 0.43 -19.49 -5.18
N MET A 288 0.13 -18.26 -4.78
CA MET A 288 1.09 -17.16 -4.65
C MET A 288 1.74 -17.08 -3.25
N ARG A 289 1.46 -18.04 -2.35
CA ARG A 289 2.02 -18.02 -1.01
C ARG A 289 3.54 -18.07 -1.05
N PRO A 290 4.24 -17.07 -0.47
CA PRO A 290 5.69 -17.09 -0.43
C PRO A 290 6.21 -18.13 0.57
N ALA A 291 7.43 -18.60 0.37
CA ALA A 291 8.14 -19.45 1.34
C ALA A 291 8.60 -18.62 2.55
N SER A 292 8.98 -17.36 2.30
CA SER A 292 9.39 -16.39 3.32
C SER A 292 8.80 -15.02 3.03
N ALA A 293 8.61 -14.24 4.11
CA ALA A 293 8.10 -12.88 4.01
C ALA A 293 8.64 -12.00 5.15
N GLN A 294 8.69 -10.71 4.92
CA GLN A 294 8.97 -9.70 5.93
C GLN A 294 7.68 -9.09 6.45
N LEU A 295 7.54 -8.99 7.77
CA LEU A 295 6.47 -8.26 8.43
C LEU A 295 6.81 -6.77 8.43
N ARG A 296 6.12 -5.99 7.62
CA ARG A 296 6.19 -4.53 7.59
C ARG A 296 4.98 -3.93 8.29
N MET A 297 5.20 -2.97 9.19
CA MET A 297 4.13 -2.36 9.98
C MET A 297 4.13 -0.84 9.85
N TRP A 298 2.94 -0.25 10.00
CA TRP A 298 2.74 1.19 10.19
C TRP A 298 1.53 1.45 11.08
N CYS A 299 1.54 2.58 11.75
CA CYS A 299 0.43 3.02 12.58
C CYS A 299 -0.40 4.09 11.87
N VAL A 300 -1.73 3.99 11.99
CA VAL A 300 -2.69 5.02 11.57
C VAL A 300 -3.53 5.41 12.78
N ILE A 301 -3.53 6.70 13.09
CA ILE A 301 -4.31 7.29 14.16
C ILE A 301 -5.34 8.23 13.53
N THR A 302 -6.61 7.98 13.77
CA THR A 302 -7.71 8.81 13.27
C THR A 302 -8.54 9.34 14.42
N GLU A 303 -8.94 10.59 14.30
CA GLU A 303 -9.98 11.21 15.09
C GLU A 303 -11.33 11.17 14.34
N ALA A 304 -12.35 11.85 14.82
CA ALA A 304 -13.74 11.78 14.35
C ALA A 304 -13.89 11.71 12.82
N GLU A 305 -13.19 12.58 12.08
CA GLU A 305 -13.32 12.73 10.63
C GLU A 305 -12.30 11.90 9.84
N GLY A 306 -11.36 11.24 10.52
CA GLY A 306 -10.29 10.48 9.88
C GLY A 306 -10.76 9.12 9.37
N TRP A 307 -10.29 8.73 8.17
CA TRP A 307 -10.66 7.47 7.53
C TRP A 307 -9.64 7.04 6.48
N GLU A 308 -9.80 5.84 5.92
CA GLU A 308 -9.01 5.35 4.79
C GLU A 308 -9.90 5.11 3.58
N ARG A 309 -9.46 5.61 2.41
CA ARG A 309 -10.12 5.41 1.11
C ARG A 309 -10.08 3.94 0.71
N TRP A 310 -10.91 3.57 -0.27
CA TRP A 310 -10.80 2.29 -0.94
C TRP A 310 -9.39 2.03 -1.46
N HIS A 311 -8.77 0.96 -0.98
CA HIS A 311 -7.44 0.52 -1.37
C HIS A 311 -7.27 -0.98 -1.22
N MET A 312 -6.19 -1.51 -1.73
CA MET A 312 -5.63 -2.83 -1.50
C MET A 312 -4.12 -2.69 -1.26
N HIS A 313 -3.48 -3.73 -0.84
CA HIS A 313 -2.05 -3.73 -0.53
C HIS A 313 -1.26 -4.43 -1.64
N PRO A 314 -0.72 -3.69 -2.64
CA PRO A 314 -0.16 -4.28 -3.85
C PRO A 314 1.15 -5.05 -3.64
N LEU A 315 1.90 -4.75 -2.58
CA LEU A 315 3.20 -5.34 -2.32
C LEU A 315 3.14 -6.57 -1.41
N GLY A 316 2.09 -6.70 -0.60
CA GLY A 316 1.94 -7.82 0.33
C GLY A 316 1.27 -9.02 -0.33
N TRP A 317 1.57 -10.23 0.14
CA TRP A 317 0.75 -11.42 -0.12
C TRP A 317 -0.50 -11.42 0.75
N ALA A 318 -0.34 -11.14 2.04
CA ALA A 318 -1.43 -10.92 2.98
C ALA A 318 -1.20 -9.62 3.74
N THR A 319 -2.27 -9.07 4.29
CA THR A 319 -2.26 -7.84 5.08
C THR A 319 -3.17 -7.98 6.29
N GLY A 320 -3.01 -7.10 7.25
CA GLY A 320 -3.85 -7.11 8.43
C GLY A 320 -3.78 -5.82 9.24
N GLY A 321 -4.42 -5.86 10.39
CA GLY A 321 -4.40 -4.74 11.33
C GLY A 321 -4.72 -5.17 12.75
N TYR A 322 -4.08 -4.52 13.68
CA TYR A 322 -4.31 -4.67 15.11
C TYR A 322 -4.84 -3.36 15.69
N TYR A 323 -5.99 -3.41 16.35
CA TYR A 323 -6.61 -2.22 16.95
C TYR A 323 -6.14 -2.02 18.38
N VAL A 324 -5.45 -0.91 18.63
CA VAL A 324 -4.92 -0.54 19.95
C VAL A 324 -5.96 0.22 20.75
N GLU A 325 -6.58 1.23 20.14
CA GLU A 325 -7.61 2.08 20.76
C GLU A 325 -8.81 2.20 19.80
N VAL A 326 -10.00 2.08 20.33
CA VAL A 326 -11.27 2.25 19.59
C VAL A 326 -12.27 2.95 20.51
N PRO A 327 -12.91 4.06 20.07
CA PRO A 327 -13.92 4.71 20.89
C PRO A 327 -15.06 3.75 21.26
N GLU A 328 -15.54 3.82 22.50
CA GLU A 328 -16.59 2.93 23.01
C GLU A 328 -17.87 3.00 22.16
N ALA A 329 -18.26 4.19 21.72
CA ALA A 329 -19.40 4.37 20.83
C ALA A 329 -19.27 3.66 19.48
N VAL A 330 -18.04 3.43 19.00
CA VAL A 330 -17.77 2.63 17.80
C VAL A 330 -17.92 1.14 18.09
N GLN A 331 -17.42 0.67 19.23
CA GLN A 331 -17.46 -0.74 19.61
C GLN A 331 -18.91 -1.26 19.72
N HIS A 332 -19.82 -0.42 20.22
CA HIS A 332 -21.23 -0.76 20.47
C HIS A 332 -22.21 -0.18 19.45
N GLY A 333 -21.74 0.55 18.44
CA GLY A 333 -22.58 1.16 17.41
C GLY A 333 -23.23 0.10 16.47
N SER A 334 -24.31 0.48 15.81
CA SER A 334 -25.03 -0.40 14.85
C SER A 334 -24.73 -0.08 13.37
N GLY A 335 -24.24 1.13 13.07
CA GLY A 335 -23.95 1.60 11.71
C GLY A 335 -22.50 1.33 11.26
N PRO A 336 -22.08 1.82 10.09
CA PRO A 336 -20.74 1.61 9.55
C PRO A 336 -19.67 2.50 10.19
N ALA A 337 -20.03 3.48 11.02
CA ALA A 337 -19.11 4.43 11.63
C ALA A 337 -17.94 3.71 12.32
N GLY A 338 -16.71 4.08 11.96
CA GLY A 338 -15.47 3.50 12.46
C GLY A 338 -15.16 2.08 11.98
N CYS A 339 -16.06 1.42 11.25
CA CYS A 339 -15.85 0.06 10.76
C CYS A 339 -14.82 -0.01 9.62
N LEU A 340 -14.15 -1.17 9.52
CA LEU A 340 -13.48 -1.62 8.32
C LEU A 340 -14.54 -2.23 7.39
N GLU A 341 -14.56 -1.80 6.14
CA GLU A 341 -15.45 -2.33 5.10
C GLU A 341 -14.66 -2.95 3.98
N PHE A 342 -14.97 -4.21 3.67
CA PHE A 342 -14.52 -4.90 2.47
C PHE A 342 -15.56 -4.75 1.38
N GLY A 343 -15.11 -4.55 0.13
CA GLY A 343 -15.99 -4.35 -1.03
C GLY A 343 -15.20 -3.93 -2.25
N LEU A 344 -15.79 -3.18 -3.15
CA LEU A 344 -15.12 -2.67 -4.35
C LEU A 344 -15.26 -1.15 -4.48
N PRO A 345 -14.23 -0.47 -5.06
CA PRO A 345 -14.22 0.99 -5.19
C PRO A 345 -15.21 1.47 -6.28
N ASP A 346 -16.37 1.97 -5.88
CA ASP A 346 -17.45 2.47 -6.72
C ASP A 346 -17.00 3.57 -7.70
N HIS A 347 -16.12 4.46 -7.26
CA HIS A 347 -15.57 5.54 -8.10
C HIS A 347 -14.67 5.04 -9.26
N ARG A 348 -14.28 3.76 -9.25
CA ARG A 348 -13.42 3.14 -10.27
C ARG A 348 -14.21 2.31 -11.28
N ILE A 349 -15.27 1.64 -10.83
CA ILE A 349 -15.99 0.65 -11.62
C ILE A 349 -17.48 0.96 -11.78
N GLY A 350 -17.98 2.00 -11.10
CA GLY A 350 -19.39 2.37 -11.03
C GLY A 350 -20.09 1.77 -9.81
N ARG A 351 -21.07 2.52 -9.32
CA ARG A 351 -21.83 2.16 -8.12
C ARG A 351 -22.61 0.85 -8.29
N ASP A 352 -23.23 0.68 -9.45
CA ASP A 352 -23.99 -0.51 -9.81
C ASP A 352 -23.16 -1.80 -9.69
N VAL A 353 -21.92 -1.78 -10.16
CA VAL A 353 -20.99 -2.92 -10.05
C VAL A 353 -20.56 -3.15 -8.61
N ALA A 354 -20.21 -2.08 -7.88
CA ALA A 354 -19.80 -2.20 -6.49
C ALA A 354 -20.93 -2.73 -5.59
N GLU A 355 -22.16 -2.25 -5.78
CA GLU A 355 -23.35 -2.73 -5.06
C GLU A 355 -23.67 -4.19 -5.37
N ALA A 356 -23.50 -4.64 -6.62
CA ALA A 356 -23.68 -6.04 -7.01
C ALA A 356 -22.69 -6.99 -6.31
N PHE A 357 -21.43 -6.57 -6.16
CA PHE A 357 -20.44 -7.30 -5.36
C PHE A 357 -20.86 -7.39 -3.90
N GLY A 358 -21.42 -6.31 -3.36
CA GLY A 358 -21.79 -6.15 -1.96
C GLY A 358 -20.62 -5.75 -1.07
N SER A 359 -20.88 -5.67 0.24
CA SER A 359 -19.85 -5.32 1.21
C SER A 359 -19.94 -6.15 2.49
N ARG A 360 -18.82 -6.23 3.21
CA ARG A 360 -18.72 -6.85 4.53
C ARG A 360 -18.10 -5.87 5.52
N LEU A 361 -18.82 -5.57 6.58
CA LEU A 361 -18.34 -4.71 7.66
C LEU A 361 -17.69 -5.53 8.76
N VAL A 362 -16.56 -5.05 9.25
CA VAL A 362 -15.89 -5.55 10.45
C VAL A 362 -15.84 -4.41 11.46
N ARG A 363 -16.49 -4.62 12.60
CA ARG A 363 -16.49 -3.65 13.70
C ARG A 363 -15.21 -3.80 14.50
N PRO A 364 -14.43 -2.71 14.65
CA PRO A 364 -13.22 -2.78 15.43
C PRO A 364 -13.53 -2.81 16.93
N GLN A 365 -12.68 -3.48 17.67
CA GLN A 365 -12.61 -3.45 19.13
C GLN A 365 -11.13 -3.50 19.56
N PRO A 366 -10.76 -2.96 20.72
CA PRO A 366 -9.38 -3.04 21.20
C PRO A 366 -8.91 -4.50 21.28
N GLY A 367 -7.71 -4.75 20.79
CA GLY A 367 -7.11 -6.08 20.69
C GLY A 367 -7.52 -6.90 19.48
N LEU A 368 -8.51 -6.47 18.68
CA LEU A 368 -8.88 -7.21 17.46
C LEU A 368 -7.74 -7.19 16.46
N LEU A 369 -7.29 -8.38 16.09
CA LEU A 369 -6.33 -8.63 15.03
C LEU A 369 -7.03 -9.26 13.84
N ASN A 370 -6.86 -8.64 12.67
CA ASN A 370 -7.36 -9.14 11.39
C ASN A 370 -6.17 -9.55 10.51
N LEU A 371 -6.35 -10.62 9.73
CA LEU A 371 -5.44 -11.04 8.65
C LEU A 371 -6.30 -11.46 7.45
N PHE A 372 -5.96 -10.98 6.24
CA PHE A 372 -6.73 -11.27 5.02
C PHE A 372 -5.86 -11.12 3.76
N PRO A 373 -6.32 -11.64 2.59
CA PRO A 373 -5.61 -11.50 1.33
C PRO A 373 -5.41 -10.03 0.93
N SER A 374 -4.20 -9.64 0.56
CA SER A 374 -3.86 -8.24 0.27
C SER A 374 -4.59 -7.65 -0.93
N HIS A 375 -5.11 -8.48 -1.86
CA HIS A 375 -5.92 -8.03 -2.99
C HIS A 375 -7.38 -7.72 -2.62
N ALA A 376 -7.82 -8.02 -1.38
CA ALA A 376 -9.14 -7.66 -0.90
C ALA A 376 -9.25 -6.15 -0.72
N TYR A 377 -10.05 -5.49 -1.59
CA TYR A 377 -10.29 -4.06 -1.46
C TYR A 377 -11.04 -3.75 -0.18
N HIS A 378 -10.57 -2.73 0.51
CA HIS A 378 -11.18 -2.29 1.76
C HIS A 378 -11.02 -0.79 1.98
N ARG A 379 -11.83 -0.26 2.87
CA ARG A 379 -11.77 1.13 3.39
C ARG A 379 -12.14 1.15 4.86
N THR A 380 -11.97 2.29 5.51
CA THR A 380 -12.58 2.52 6.81
C THR A 380 -13.55 3.70 6.74
N HIS A 381 -14.52 3.71 7.64
CA HIS A 381 -15.45 4.83 7.77
C HIS A 381 -14.95 5.81 8.84
N PRO A 382 -15.17 7.13 8.69
CA PRO A 382 -14.97 8.06 9.79
C PRO A 382 -15.89 7.65 10.94
N HIS A 383 -15.40 7.78 12.17
CA HIS A 383 -16.20 7.34 13.32
C HIS A 383 -17.12 8.42 13.89
N GLY A 384 -16.85 9.70 13.66
CA GLY A 384 -17.74 10.80 13.96
C GLY A 384 -17.97 11.09 15.45
N VAL A 385 -17.21 10.47 16.33
CA VAL A 385 -17.34 10.62 17.79
C VAL A 385 -16.04 11.12 18.43
N ALA A 386 -16.12 11.59 19.67
CA ALA A 386 -14.92 11.94 20.44
C ALA A 386 -14.05 10.71 20.70
N GLY A 387 -12.75 10.91 20.81
CA GLY A 387 -11.76 9.86 21.00
C GLY A 387 -11.00 9.55 19.73
N ARG A 388 -10.16 8.54 19.80
CA ARG A 388 -9.24 8.16 18.73
C ARG A 388 -9.39 6.69 18.38
N ARG A 389 -9.18 6.37 17.12
CA ARG A 389 -8.98 5.01 16.67
C ARG A 389 -7.51 4.86 16.29
N ILE A 390 -6.80 3.98 16.98
CA ILE A 390 -5.40 3.64 16.71
C ILE A 390 -5.37 2.23 16.13
N CYS A 391 -4.89 2.11 14.90
CA CYS A 391 -4.71 0.83 14.22
C CYS A 391 -3.25 0.69 13.78
N ILE A 392 -2.63 -0.43 14.08
CA ILE A 392 -1.34 -0.81 13.52
C ILE A 392 -1.63 -1.78 12.38
N ALA A 393 -1.49 -1.29 11.17
CA ALA A 393 -1.61 -2.09 9.95
C ALA A 393 -0.28 -2.76 9.63
N PHE A 394 -0.35 -3.89 8.92
CA PHE A 394 0.86 -4.62 8.52
C PHE A 394 0.66 -5.36 7.21
N ASP A 395 1.77 -5.55 6.49
CA ASP A 395 1.88 -6.37 5.28
C ASP A 395 2.87 -7.50 5.49
N LEU A 396 2.60 -8.63 4.84
CA LEU A 396 3.53 -9.73 4.66
C LEU A 396 4.14 -9.58 3.26
N LEU A 397 5.32 -8.98 3.21
CA LEU A 397 6.04 -8.74 1.96
C LEU A 397 6.85 -9.97 1.57
N PRO A 398 6.59 -10.61 0.41
CA PRO A 398 7.44 -11.68 -0.10
C PRO A 398 8.90 -11.23 -0.23
N ASP A 399 9.87 -12.12 0.12
CA ASP A 399 11.29 -11.87 -0.07
C ASP A 399 11.69 -11.94 -1.54
#